data_a0aace4fc4a9f8e9b2283050e87b3234
#
_entry.id   a0aace4fc4a9f8e9b2283050e87b3234
#
_cell.length_a   1.000
_cell.length_b   1.000
_cell.length_c   1.000
_cell.angle_alpha   90.00
_cell.angle_beta   90.00
_cell.angle_gamma   90.00
#
_symmetry.space_group_name_H-M   'P 1'
#
loop_
_entity.id
_entity.type
_entity.pdbx_description
1 polymer ?
#
loop_
_entity_poly.entity_id
_entity_poly.type
_entity_poly.pdbx_seq_one_letter_code
_entity_poly.pdbx_strand_id
1 'polypeptide(L)'
;MSESFGARARKFMGWYSPEEPIDEFDEFDEVEEVAPVADITPVSRPTLTSVRRDERAEDLTRIVTIHPTAYSDAVTIGEAFRDGTPVIINLTDMGEEEARRLVDFAAGLTFGLHGVIERVTNRVFLLSPATVEVAGDNTSGRRGSLYNQG
;
A
#
# COMPACT_ATOMS: atom_id res chain seq x y z
N MET A 1 0.68 -43.69 -18.88
CA MET A 1 -0.32 -42.68 -18.44
C MET A 1 0.41 -41.42 -18.06
N SER A 2 0.52 -40.51 -18.97
CA SER A 2 1.21 -39.23 -18.75
C SER A 2 0.19 -38.20 -18.33
N GLU A 3 0.10 -37.95 -17.03
CA GLU A 3 -0.59 -36.74 -16.56
C GLU A 3 0.15 -35.51 -17.05
N SER A 4 -0.53 -34.65 -17.77
CA SER A 4 0.10 -33.46 -18.32
C SER A 4 0.64 -32.60 -17.18
N PHE A 5 1.84 -32.05 -17.37
CA PHE A 5 2.52 -31.20 -16.41
C PHE A 5 1.63 -30.03 -15.89
N GLY A 6 0.71 -29.56 -16.70
CA GLY A 6 -0.24 -28.53 -16.35
C GLY A 6 -1.26 -28.93 -15.29
N ALA A 7 -1.65 -30.22 -15.22
CA ALA A 7 -2.61 -30.70 -14.23
C ALA A 7 -1.97 -30.81 -12.82
N ARG A 8 -0.69 -31.16 -12.77
CA ARG A 8 0.06 -31.24 -11.50
C ARG A 8 0.35 -29.86 -10.90
N ALA A 9 0.64 -28.88 -11.74
CA ALA A 9 0.88 -27.52 -11.29
C ALA A 9 -0.36 -26.87 -10.68
N ARG A 10 -1.55 -27.16 -11.23
CA ARG A 10 -2.83 -26.64 -10.69
C ARG A 10 -3.18 -27.24 -9.34
N LYS A 11 -2.87 -28.52 -9.13
CA LYS A 11 -3.11 -29.20 -7.85
C LYS A 11 -2.21 -28.69 -6.74
N PHE A 12 -0.98 -28.27 -7.08
CA PHE A 12 0.00 -27.75 -6.12
C PHE A 12 -0.34 -26.33 -5.65
N MET A 13 -0.97 -25.52 -6.50
CA MET A 13 -1.30 -24.13 -6.16
C MET A 13 -2.62 -23.95 -5.40
N GLY A 14 -3.41 -25.00 -5.20
CA GLY A 14 -4.69 -24.93 -4.46
C GLY A 14 -5.74 -24.00 -5.08
N TRP A 15 -5.56 -23.62 -6.35
CA TRP A 15 -6.40 -22.62 -7.01
C TRP A 15 -7.67 -23.14 -7.67
N TYR A 16 -7.82 -24.45 -7.73
CA TYR A 16 -9.00 -25.04 -8.34
C TYR A 16 -9.28 -26.43 -7.78
N SER A 17 -10.31 -26.55 -7.01
CA SER A 17 -10.99 -27.82 -6.72
C SER A 17 -12.14 -27.98 -7.70
N PRO A 18 -12.05 -28.93 -8.64
CA PRO A 18 -13.10 -29.14 -9.65
C PRO A 18 -14.35 -29.86 -9.11
N GLU A 19 -14.45 -30.05 -7.82
CA GLU A 19 -15.50 -30.86 -7.20
C GLU A 19 -16.37 -30.13 -6.16
N GLU A 20 -16.26 -28.81 -6.05
CA GLU A 20 -17.28 -28.07 -5.32
C GLU A 20 -18.36 -27.62 -6.32
N PRO A 21 -19.60 -28.12 -6.18
CA PRO A 21 -20.71 -27.52 -6.90
C PRO A 21 -20.78 -26.06 -6.48
N ILE A 22 -20.81 -25.18 -7.46
CA ILE A 22 -21.20 -23.79 -7.25
C ILE A 22 -22.61 -23.88 -6.73
N ASP A 23 -22.77 -23.82 -5.40
CA ASP A 23 -24.09 -23.67 -4.81
C ASP A 23 -24.71 -22.45 -5.44
N GLU A 24 -25.84 -22.71 -6.09
CA GLU A 24 -26.76 -21.75 -6.63
C GLU A 24 -26.74 -20.47 -5.78
N PHE A 25 -26.46 -19.38 -6.44
CA PHE A 25 -26.78 -18.07 -5.89
C PHE A 25 -28.25 -18.12 -5.51
N ASP A 26 -28.50 -18.25 -4.21
CA ASP A 26 -29.84 -18.12 -3.68
C ASP A 26 -30.44 -16.82 -4.19
N GLU A 27 -31.48 -17.00 -4.93
CA GLU A 27 -32.49 -16.08 -5.36
C GLU A 27 -32.58 -14.90 -4.37
N PHE A 28 -32.26 -13.72 -4.85
CA PHE A 28 -32.54 -12.49 -4.10
C PHE A 28 -34.02 -12.47 -3.84
N ASP A 29 -34.41 -12.75 -2.61
CA ASP A 29 -35.76 -12.60 -2.12
C ASP A 29 -36.25 -11.20 -2.43
N GLU A 30 -37.40 -11.20 -3.08
CA GLU A 30 -38.30 -10.16 -3.38
C GLU A 30 -38.21 -8.99 -2.39
N VAL A 31 -37.78 -7.84 -2.88
CA VAL A 31 -37.91 -6.59 -2.15
C VAL A 31 -39.39 -6.31 -1.91
N GLU A 32 -39.80 -6.53 -0.69
CA GLU A 32 -41.14 -6.14 -0.21
C GLU A 32 -41.36 -4.66 -0.53
N GLU A 33 -42.35 -4.39 -1.33
CA GLU A 33 -42.86 -3.10 -1.72
C GLU A 33 -43.21 -2.31 -0.45
N VAL A 34 -42.34 -1.42 -0.01
CA VAL A 34 -42.61 -0.50 1.08
C VAL A 34 -43.63 0.53 0.61
N ALA A 35 -44.79 0.52 1.24
CA ALA A 35 -45.85 1.46 1.04
C ALA A 35 -45.35 2.94 1.19
N PRO A 36 -45.94 3.88 0.45
CA PRO A 36 -45.51 5.26 0.49
C PRO A 36 -45.80 5.87 1.85
N VAL A 37 -44.76 6.21 2.58
CA VAL A 37 -44.86 7.01 3.81
C VAL A 37 -45.24 8.43 3.47
N ALA A 38 -46.33 8.85 4.05
CA ALA A 38 -46.90 10.18 3.93
C ALA A 38 -45.91 11.27 4.43
N ASP A 39 -45.90 12.33 3.65
CA ASP A 39 -45.56 13.71 3.94
C ASP A 39 -44.95 14.00 5.32
N ILE A 40 -43.63 14.15 5.35
CA ILE A 40 -42.92 14.82 6.46
C ILE A 40 -42.53 16.22 6.01
N THR A 41 -43.21 17.18 6.60
CA THR A 41 -42.88 18.60 6.49
C THR A 41 -41.39 18.85 6.79
N PRO A 42 -40.71 19.71 6.04
CA PRO A 42 -39.29 19.99 6.28
C PRO A 42 -39.16 20.84 7.57
N VAL A 43 -38.75 20.21 8.65
CA VAL A 43 -38.22 20.92 9.80
C VAL A 43 -36.87 21.48 9.39
N SER A 44 -36.76 22.79 9.33
CA SER A 44 -35.50 23.52 9.11
C SER A 44 -34.48 23.08 10.16
N ARG A 45 -33.57 22.21 9.75
CA ARG A 45 -32.40 21.89 10.57
C ARG A 45 -31.46 23.09 10.53
N PRO A 46 -30.97 23.57 11.67
CA PRO A 46 -29.88 24.51 11.67
C PRO A 46 -28.70 23.84 10.97
N THR A 47 -28.17 24.49 9.95
CA THR A 47 -26.99 24.08 9.23
C THR A 47 -25.81 24.12 10.21
N LEU A 48 -25.56 23.01 10.87
CA LEU A 48 -24.26 22.81 11.50
C LEU A 48 -23.29 22.68 10.32
N THR A 49 -22.62 23.76 10.03
CA THR A 49 -21.42 23.75 9.22
C THR A 49 -20.45 22.85 9.97
N SER A 50 -20.52 21.54 9.67
CA SER A 50 -19.47 20.65 10.08
C SER A 50 -18.22 21.15 9.36
N VAL A 51 -17.37 21.83 10.12
CA VAL A 51 -15.97 22.01 9.74
C VAL A 51 -15.49 20.59 9.53
N ARG A 52 -15.47 20.13 8.28
CA ARG A 52 -14.69 18.97 7.90
C ARG A 52 -13.26 19.36 8.24
N ARG A 53 -12.85 19.01 9.45
CA ARG A 53 -11.44 18.95 9.77
C ARG A 53 -10.87 18.00 8.71
N ASP A 54 -10.04 18.54 7.83
CA ASP A 54 -9.35 17.76 6.82
C ASP A 54 -8.44 16.78 7.57
N GLU A 55 -8.98 15.59 7.86
CA GLU A 55 -8.22 14.47 8.43
C GLU A 55 -7.03 14.10 7.53
N ARG A 56 -7.07 14.49 6.25
CA ARG A 56 -5.95 14.34 5.31
C ARG A 56 -4.77 15.27 5.58
N ALA A 57 -4.98 16.42 6.24
CA ALA A 57 -3.89 17.34 6.55
C ALA A 57 -3.09 16.92 7.79
N GLU A 58 -3.67 16.12 8.68
CA GLU A 58 -2.98 15.62 9.87
C GLU A 58 -2.09 14.39 9.55
N ASP A 59 -2.46 13.60 8.53
CA ASP A 59 -1.69 12.42 8.10
C ASP A 59 -0.41 12.76 7.32
N LEU A 60 -0.33 13.94 6.71
CA LEU A 60 0.85 14.37 5.93
C LEU A 60 2.04 14.80 6.81
N THR A 61 1.86 14.90 8.11
CA THR A 61 2.90 15.36 9.05
C THR A 61 3.56 14.22 9.84
N ARG A 62 3.10 12.99 9.67
CA ARG A 62 3.63 11.86 10.43
C ARG A 62 4.63 11.07 9.59
N ILE A 63 5.87 11.02 10.04
CA ILE A 63 6.89 10.10 9.54
C ILE A 63 7.14 9.06 10.62
N VAL A 64 7.12 7.78 10.24
CA VAL A 64 7.39 6.69 11.18
C VAL A 64 8.83 6.24 10.99
N THR A 65 9.58 6.12 12.09
CA THR A 65 10.93 5.53 12.07
C THR A 65 10.86 4.13 12.68
N ILE A 66 11.35 3.14 11.96
CA ILE A 66 11.36 1.73 12.36
C ILE A 66 12.81 1.24 12.42
N HIS A 67 13.15 0.55 13.50
CA HIS A 67 14.45 -0.11 13.71
C HIS A 67 14.20 -1.63 13.73
N PRO A 68 14.14 -2.27 12.56
CA PRO A 68 13.90 -3.69 12.51
C PRO A 68 15.12 -4.47 13.04
N THR A 69 14.86 -5.55 13.74
CA THR A 69 15.88 -6.46 14.23
C THR A 69 15.86 -7.81 13.51
N ALA A 70 14.73 -8.12 12.87
CA ALA A 70 14.53 -9.33 12.09
C ALA A 70 13.68 -9.03 10.84
N TYR A 71 13.74 -9.94 9.86
CA TYR A 71 12.96 -9.81 8.63
C TYR A 71 11.43 -9.83 8.87
N SER A 72 10.98 -10.44 9.95
CA SER A 72 9.56 -10.43 10.36
C SER A 72 8.99 -9.03 10.53
N ASP A 73 9.83 -8.05 10.86
CA ASP A 73 9.42 -6.65 11.06
C ASP A 73 9.03 -5.95 9.74
N ALA A 74 9.27 -6.61 8.60
CA ALA A 74 8.83 -6.15 7.28
C ALA A 74 7.33 -5.89 7.20
N VAL A 75 6.52 -6.64 7.94
CA VAL A 75 5.06 -6.48 7.99
C VAL A 75 4.69 -5.10 8.51
N THR A 76 5.30 -4.67 9.62
CA THR A 76 5.04 -3.34 10.21
C THR A 76 5.42 -2.20 9.25
N ILE A 77 6.53 -2.37 8.51
CA ILE A 77 6.94 -1.42 7.47
C ILE A 77 5.91 -1.38 6.35
N GLY A 78 5.45 -2.55 5.91
CA GLY A 78 4.47 -2.69 4.85
C GLY A 78 3.13 -2.05 5.20
N GLU A 79 2.66 -2.26 6.41
CA GLU A 79 1.40 -1.68 6.90
C GLU A 79 1.47 -0.16 6.95
N ALA A 80 2.50 0.41 7.59
CA ALA A 80 2.67 1.86 7.68
C ALA A 80 2.76 2.51 6.30
N PHE A 81 3.52 1.91 5.38
CA PHE A 81 3.67 2.45 4.03
C PHE A 81 2.38 2.32 3.20
N ARG A 82 1.66 1.22 3.32
CA ARG A 82 0.36 1.01 2.66
C ARG A 82 -0.69 2.00 3.14
N ASP A 83 -0.63 2.40 4.40
CA ASP A 83 -1.51 3.42 4.97
C ASP A 83 -1.16 4.86 4.52
N GLY A 84 -0.15 5.00 3.65
CA GLY A 84 0.26 6.29 3.10
C GLY A 84 1.23 7.08 3.97
N THR A 85 1.81 6.44 4.98
CA THR A 85 2.76 7.08 5.90
C THR A 85 4.20 6.92 5.38
N PRO A 86 4.99 7.99 5.28
CA PRO A 86 6.43 7.87 5.02
C PRO A 86 7.14 7.10 6.13
N VAL A 87 8.05 6.21 5.75
CA VAL A 87 8.75 5.33 6.67
C VAL A 87 10.25 5.48 6.53
N ILE A 88 10.93 5.76 7.63
CA ILE A 88 12.39 5.67 7.73
C ILE A 88 12.74 4.30 8.32
N ILE A 89 13.55 3.54 7.61
CA ILE A 89 14.02 2.22 8.04
C ILE A 89 15.49 2.34 8.41
N ASN A 90 15.82 2.02 9.65
CA ASN A 90 17.20 1.97 10.12
C ASN A 90 17.62 0.51 10.33
N LEU A 91 18.49 0.02 9.45
CA LEU A 91 18.96 -1.38 9.42
C LEU A 91 20.24 -1.62 10.23
N THR A 92 20.61 -0.71 11.12
CA THR A 92 21.87 -0.79 11.84
C THR A 92 21.96 -2.05 12.71
N ASP A 93 20.84 -2.48 13.28
CA ASP A 93 20.76 -3.59 14.21
C ASP A 93 20.49 -4.96 13.52
N MET A 94 20.36 -4.96 12.19
CA MET A 94 20.13 -6.19 11.42
C MET A 94 21.42 -6.82 10.88
N GLY A 95 21.42 -8.15 10.78
CA GLY A 95 22.40 -8.88 10.01
C GLY A 95 22.39 -8.47 8.52
N GLU A 96 23.53 -8.61 7.85
CA GLU A 96 23.64 -8.12 6.46
C GLU A 96 22.72 -8.84 5.48
N GLU A 97 22.52 -10.15 5.63
CA GLU A 97 21.61 -10.92 4.77
C GLU A 97 20.15 -10.54 4.97
N GLU A 98 19.73 -10.39 6.21
CA GLU A 98 18.35 -9.99 6.53
C GLU A 98 18.09 -8.54 6.11
N ALA A 99 19.06 -7.65 6.31
CA ALA A 99 18.98 -6.28 5.86
C ALA A 99 18.82 -6.19 4.34
N ARG A 100 19.57 -6.99 3.58
CA ARG A 100 19.45 -7.06 2.11
C ARG A 100 18.06 -7.55 1.68
N ARG A 101 17.56 -8.60 2.30
CA ARG A 101 16.21 -9.11 2.03
C ARG A 101 15.14 -8.07 2.35
N LEU A 102 15.30 -7.31 3.44
CA LEU A 102 14.36 -6.26 3.81
C LEU A 102 14.39 -5.10 2.81
N VAL A 103 15.56 -4.73 2.31
CA VAL A 103 15.68 -3.71 1.24
C VAL A 103 15.01 -4.19 -0.06
N ASP A 104 15.19 -5.45 -0.43
CA ASP A 104 14.53 -6.03 -1.61
C ASP A 104 13.01 -6.02 -1.46
N PHE A 105 12.50 -6.36 -0.28
CA PHE A 105 11.09 -6.24 0.05
C PHE A 105 10.60 -4.78 -0.05
N ALA A 106 11.32 -3.85 0.56
CA ALA A 106 10.98 -2.43 0.56
C ALA A 106 10.96 -1.85 -0.87
N ALA A 107 11.92 -2.25 -1.70
CA ALA A 107 11.95 -1.85 -3.12
C ALA A 107 10.73 -2.38 -3.89
N GLY A 108 10.36 -3.65 -3.69
CA GLY A 108 9.15 -4.23 -4.29
C GLY A 108 7.87 -3.57 -3.80
N LEU A 109 7.80 -3.27 -2.49
CA LEU A 109 6.66 -2.59 -1.88
C LEU A 109 6.47 -1.18 -2.46
N THR A 110 7.54 -0.38 -2.53
CA THR A 110 7.50 0.98 -3.08
C THR A 110 7.14 0.97 -4.55
N PHE A 111 7.70 0.04 -5.32
CA PHE A 111 7.34 -0.11 -6.72
C PHE A 111 5.86 -0.46 -6.91
N GLY A 112 5.34 -1.42 -6.13
CA GLY A 112 3.95 -1.86 -6.22
C GLY A 112 2.93 -0.79 -5.82
N LEU A 113 3.30 0.09 -4.90
CA LEU A 113 2.44 1.18 -4.40
C LEU A 113 2.78 2.56 -5.01
N HIS A 114 3.57 2.59 -6.10
CA HIS A 114 3.96 3.81 -6.81
C HIS A 114 4.71 4.84 -5.94
N GLY A 115 5.37 4.38 -4.88
CA GLY A 115 6.20 5.23 -4.03
C GLY A 115 7.66 5.28 -4.48
N VAL A 116 8.48 5.87 -3.65
CA VAL A 116 9.92 6.01 -3.88
C VAL A 116 10.69 5.49 -2.67
N ILE A 117 11.82 4.83 -2.92
CA ILE A 117 12.79 4.45 -1.90
C ILE A 117 14.09 5.21 -2.14
N GLU A 118 14.57 5.88 -1.10
CA GLU A 118 15.83 6.63 -1.14
C GLU A 118 16.79 6.13 -0.05
N ARG A 119 18.05 6.03 -0.40
CA ARG A 119 19.09 5.68 0.56
C ARG A 119 19.62 6.95 1.21
N VAL A 120 19.33 7.14 2.49
CA VAL A 120 19.80 8.28 3.27
C VAL A 120 21.25 8.08 3.73
N THR A 121 21.56 6.90 4.25
CA THR A 121 22.91 6.46 4.61
C THR A 121 23.11 5.00 4.25
N ASN A 122 24.26 4.43 4.57
CA ASN A 122 24.58 3.04 4.26
C ASN A 122 23.54 2.02 4.80
N ARG A 123 22.90 2.35 5.92
CA ARG A 123 21.95 1.48 6.61
C ARG A 123 20.62 2.14 6.91
N VAL A 124 20.38 3.34 6.36
CA VAL A 124 19.12 4.07 6.56
C VAL A 124 18.47 4.35 5.21
N PHE A 125 17.21 4.00 5.09
CA PHE A 125 16.40 4.18 3.90
C PHE A 125 15.13 4.96 4.24
N LEU A 126 14.71 5.81 3.33
CA LEU A 126 13.44 6.53 3.38
C LEU A 126 12.51 5.96 2.31
N LEU A 127 11.33 5.54 2.73
CA LEU A 127 10.24 5.14 1.85
C LEU A 127 9.20 6.27 1.84
N SER A 128 8.93 6.81 0.68
CA SER A 128 7.97 7.89 0.49
C SER A 128 6.80 7.41 -0.37
N PRO A 129 5.54 7.51 0.12
CA PRO A 129 4.37 7.22 -0.69
C PRO A 129 4.25 8.19 -1.86
N ALA A 130 3.48 7.83 -2.89
CA ALA A 130 3.26 8.66 -4.08
C ALA A 130 2.63 10.04 -3.78
N THR A 131 2.01 10.18 -2.62
CA THR A 131 1.37 11.43 -2.16
C THR A 131 2.35 12.42 -1.51
N VAL A 132 3.59 11.98 -1.26
CA VAL A 132 4.62 12.79 -0.58
C VAL A 132 5.77 13.06 -1.54
N GLU A 133 6.05 14.34 -1.79
CA GLU A 133 7.22 14.75 -2.55
C GLU A 133 8.42 14.91 -1.60
N VAL A 134 9.51 14.23 -1.91
CA VAL A 134 10.77 14.39 -1.18
C VAL A 134 11.62 15.39 -1.92
N ALA A 135 11.79 16.57 -1.33
CA ALA A 135 12.76 17.55 -1.81
C ALA A 135 14.14 17.17 -1.26
N GLY A 136 14.90 16.40 -2.03
CA GLY A 136 16.28 16.04 -1.74
C GLY A 136 17.23 16.79 -2.65
N ASP A 137 18.46 16.95 -2.19
CA ASP A 137 19.56 17.47 -3.02
C ASP A 137 19.97 16.40 -4.04
N ASN A 138 19.20 16.32 -5.14
CA ASN A 138 19.45 15.38 -6.23
C ASN A 138 20.69 15.80 -7.02
N THR A 139 21.84 15.57 -6.46
CA THR A 139 23.13 15.71 -7.18
C THR A 139 23.27 14.66 -8.31
N SER A 140 22.32 13.72 -8.43
CA SER A 140 22.34 12.66 -9.45
C SER A 140 21.68 13.02 -10.78
N GLY A 141 20.98 14.16 -10.87
CA GLY A 141 20.20 14.56 -12.05
C GLY A 141 20.92 15.47 -13.05
N ARG A 142 22.15 15.85 -12.80
CA ARG A 142 22.88 16.79 -13.66
C ARG A 142 23.94 16.11 -14.56
N ARG A 143 23.62 14.95 -15.10
CA ARG A 143 24.37 14.37 -16.22
C ARG A 143 23.60 14.54 -17.52
N GLY A 144 23.52 15.75 -18.02
CA GLY A 144 22.81 15.92 -19.30
C GLY A 144 22.75 17.34 -19.82
N SER A 145 23.73 18.18 -19.57
CA SER A 145 23.82 19.48 -20.26
C SER A 145 25.23 20.03 -20.34
N LEU A 146 26.15 19.23 -20.84
CA LEU A 146 27.49 19.73 -21.20
C LEU A 146 27.79 19.60 -22.69
N TYR A 147 26.78 19.37 -23.54
CA TYR A 147 26.93 19.37 -24.99
C TYR A 147 25.93 20.34 -25.59
N ASN A 148 26.10 21.63 -25.36
CA ASN A 148 25.62 22.66 -26.26
C ASN A 148 26.40 23.95 -26.09
N GLN A 149 27.66 23.93 -26.52
CA GLN A 149 28.42 25.10 -26.91
C GLN A 149 29.14 24.75 -28.19
N GLY A 150 28.45 24.94 -29.28
CA GLY A 150 29.00 25.04 -30.62
C GLY A 150 28.65 26.37 -31.18
#